data_f554d2d14e6c5b504a7449c774d06ba9
#
_entry.id   f554d2d14e6c5b504a7449c774d06ba9
#
_cell.length_a   1.000
_cell.length_b   1.000
_cell.length_c   1.000
_cell.angle_alpha   90.00
_cell.angle_beta   90.00
_cell.angle_gamma   90.00
#
_symmetry.space_group_name_H-M   'P 1'
#
loop_
_entity.id
_entity.type
_entity.pdbx_description
1 polymer ?
#
loop_
_entity_poly.entity_id
_entity_poly.type
_entity_poly.pdbx_seq_one_letter_code
_entity_poly.pdbx_strand_id
1 'polypeptide(L)'
;MAVKKRFPYKAAFVACNGGCRATAECQYGCVGCELCVNVCKFEAIALNEYGVAEVDEDKCIACGKCVRECPRELIRIHECANPVAVKCSNKDPGKDARRMCQVSCIGCGICQKVCPAGAITVTDNLSCGQCAVKCPRHAICDLRGILTEKR
;
A
#
# COMPACT_ATOMS: atom_id res chain seq x y z
N MET A 1 -21.36 -6.11 9.91
CA MET A 1 -22.23 -5.05 9.33
C MET A 1 -21.40 -4.12 8.46
N ALA A 2 -21.81 -3.90 7.24
CA ALA A 2 -21.14 -2.94 6.37
C ALA A 2 -21.37 -1.52 6.91
N VAL A 3 -20.30 -0.79 7.15
CA VAL A 3 -20.38 0.61 7.59
C VAL A 3 -20.86 1.46 6.41
N LYS A 4 -21.92 2.24 6.58
CA LYS A 4 -22.34 3.21 5.56
C LYS A 4 -21.24 4.23 5.34
N LYS A 5 -20.54 4.14 4.20
CA LYS A 5 -19.50 5.08 3.81
C LYS A 5 -20.12 6.37 3.25
N ARG A 6 -19.58 7.53 3.63
CA ARG A 6 -19.93 8.80 3.01
C ARG A 6 -19.29 8.91 1.63
N PHE A 7 -20.06 9.38 0.64
CA PHE A 7 -19.50 9.75 -0.65
C PHE A 7 -18.71 11.09 -0.55
N PRO A 8 -17.53 11.24 -1.17
CA PRO A 8 -16.75 10.20 -1.85
C PRO A 8 -16.17 9.17 -0.88
N TYR A 9 -16.22 7.91 -1.28
CA TYR A 9 -15.71 6.81 -0.45
C TYR A 9 -14.18 6.88 -0.36
N LYS A 10 -13.67 6.93 0.86
CA LYS A 10 -12.24 6.93 1.14
C LYS A 10 -11.92 5.82 2.15
N ALA A 11 -10.73 5.27 2.01
CA ALA A 11 -10.20 4.29 2.95
C ALA A 11 -8.70 4.50 3.16
N ALA A 12 -8.16 4.00 4.26
CA ALA A 12 -6.74 3.94 4.47
C ALA A 12 -6.13 2.74 3.74
N PHE A 13 -4.85 2.81 3.40
CA PHE A 13 -4.05 1.67 2.99
C PHE A 13 -2.64 1.79 3.56
N VAL A 14 -1.96 0.66 3.68
CA VAL A 14 -0.59 0.59 4.19
C VAL A 14 0.37 0.47 3.01
N ALA A 15 1.29 1.41 2.89
CA ALA A 15 2.29 1.45 1.80
C ALA A 15 3.47 0.51 2.07
N CYS A 16 3.17 -0.75 2.39
CA CYS A 16 4.12 -1.84 2.54
C CYS A 16 3.45 -3.15 2.16
N ASN A 17 4.11 -3.96 1.34
CA ASN A 17 3.57 -5.23 0.85
C ASN A 17 4.07 -6.46 1.62
N GLY A 18 4.95 -6.26 2.61
CA GLY A 18 5.42 -7.32 3.50
C GLY A 18 6.33 -8.36 2.85
N GLY A 19 7.08 -7.97 1.82
CA GLY A 19 7.95 -8.89 1.10
C GLY A 19 9.29 -9.19 1.77
N CYS A 20 9.71 -8.38 2.71
CA CYS A 20 10.83 -8.68 3.60
C CYS A 20 10.27 -9.36 4.85
N ARG A 21 10.74 -10.53 5.14
CA ARG A 21 10.31 -11.36 6.27
C ARG A 21 10.52 -10.73 7.63
N ALA A 22 11.39 -9.81 7.73
CA ALA A 22 11.64 -9.10 8.94
C ALA A 22 11.52 -7.63 8.64
N THR A 23 10.63 -7.09 9.28
CA THR A 23 10.62 -5.76 9.82
C THR A 23 12.02 -5.15 10.08
N ALA A 24 13.07 -5.95 10.10
CA ALA A 24 14.44 -5.54 10.39
C ALA A 24 15.26 -5.13 9.15
N GLU A 25 14.95 -5.63 7.97
CA GLU A 25 15.80 -5.42 6.79
C GLU A 25 15.42 -4.16 6.01
N CYS A 26 14.13 -3.83 5.93
CA CYS A 26 13.66 -2.62 5.26
C CYS A 26 13.32 -1.52 6.27
N GLN A 27 14.17 -0.50 6.37
CA GLN A 27 13.93 0.63 7.27
C GLN A 27 12.69 1.48 6.91
N TYR A 28 12.13 1.30 5.72
CA TYR A 28 10.91 1.97 5.26
C TYR A 28 9.66 1.11 5.40
N GLY A 29 9.79 -0.14 5.86
CA GLY A 29 8.70 -1.10 5.94
C GLY A 29 7.91 -1.05 7.24
N CYS A 30 6.77 -1.73 7.24
CA CYS A 30 5.97 -1.93 8.44
C CYS A 30 6.70 -2.82 9.44
N VAL A 31 6.73 -2.42 10.68
CA VAL A 31 7.39 -3.17 11.78
C VAL A 31 6.43 -4.04 12.59
N GLY A 32 5.16 -4.09 12.23
CA GLY A 32 4.18 -4.90 12.95
C GLY A 32 3.93 -4.46 14.40
N CYS A 33 4.10 -3.18 14.69
CA CYS A 33 3.98 -2.65 16.06
C CYS A 33 2.54 -2.58 16.61
N GLU A 34 1.54 -2.90 15.77
CA GLU A 34 0.11 -2.94 16.10
C GLU A 34 -0.52 -1.61 16.58
N LEU A 35 0.20 -0.51 16.61
CA LEU A 35 -0.35 0.78 17.04
C LEU A 35 -1.56 1.20 16.19
N CYS A 36 -1.50 1.00 14.88
CA CYS A 36 -2.61 1.27 13.97
C CYS A 36 -3.82 0.34 14.21
N VAL A 37 -3.57 -0.92 14.59
CA VAL A 37 -4.61 -1.89 14.93
C VAL A 37 -5.34 -1.45 16.20
N ASN A 38 -4.58 -1.13 17.25
CA ASN A 38 -5.12 -0.77 18.56
C ASN A 38 -5.93 0.53 18.54
N VAL A 39 -5.55 1.50 17.69
CA VAL A 39 -6.28 2.77 17.59
C VAL A 39 -7.55 2.69 16.72
N CYS A 40 -7.70 1.62 15.94
CA CYS A 40 -8.81 1.46 15.03
C CYS A 40 -10.07 0.94 15.74
N LYS A 41 -11.01 1.84 16.04
CA LYS A 41 -12.29 1.49 16.67
C LYS A 41 -13.25 0.70 15.77
N PHE A 42 -12.95 0.58 14.50
CA PHE A 42 -13.79 -0.10 13.50
C PHE A 42 -13.27 -1.49 13.15
N GLU A 43 -12.21 -1.93 13.84
CA GLU A 43 -11.56 -3.23 13.57
C GLU A 43 -11.24 -3.43 12.07
N ALA A 44 -10.91 -2.33 11.40
CA ALA A 44 -10.62 -2.31 9.97
C ALA A 44 -9.16 -2.64 9.65
N ILE A 45 -8.30 -2.78 10.66
CA ILE A 45 -6.87 -3.04 10.48
C ILE A 45 -6.48 -4.29 11.26
N ALA A 46 -5.79 -5.19 10.59
CA ALA A 46 -5.21 -6.39 11.19
C ALA A 46 -3.80 -6.64 10.62
N LEU A 47 -2.98 -7.40 11.30
CA LEU A 47 -1.74 -7.91 10.74
C LEU A 47 -2.02 -9.11 9.84
N ASN A 48 -1.40 -9.12 8.66
CA ASN A 48 -1.47 -10.26 7.75
C ASN A 48 -0.43 -11.33 8.09
N GLU A 49 -0.38 -12.41 7.31
CA GLU A 49 0.56 -13.52 7.47
C GLU A 49 2.05 -13.11 7.42
N TYR A 50 2.35 -11.96 6.83
CA TYR A 50 3.71 -11.39 6.76
C TYR A 50 4.05 -10.46 7.93
N GLY A 51 3.15 -10.31 8.90
CA GLY A 51 3.32 -9.40 10.02
C GLY A 51 3.19 -7.92 9.65
N VAL A 52 2.56 -7.61 8.53
CA VAL A 52 2.33 -6.25 8.05
C VAL A 52 0.87 -5.89 8.23
N ALA A 53 0.60 -4.65 8.67
CA ALA A 53 -0.75 -4.16 8.81
C ALA A 53 -1.46 -4.08 7.44
N GLU A 54 -2.67 -4.59 7.40
CA GLU A 54 -3.54 -4.55 6.23
C GLU A 54 -4.89 -3.94 6.62
N VAL A 55 -5.46 -3.13 5.74
CA VAL A 55 -6.71 -2.42 5.98
C VAL A 55 -7.84 -3.06 5.20
N ASP A 56 -8.92 -3.37 5.90
CA ASP A 56 -10.20 -3.75 5.30
C ASP A 56 -10.95 -2.47 4.88
N GLU A 57 -11.01 -2.23 3.57
CA GLU A 57 -11.67 -1.04 3.01
C GLU A 57 -13.16 -0.98 3.35
N ASP A 58 -13.83 -2.12 3.51
CA ASP A 58 -15.26 -2.16 3.79
C ASP A 58 -15.59 -1.70 5.21
N LYS A 59 -14.68 -1.90 6.14
CA LYS A 59 -14.81 -1.44 7.53
C LYS A 59 -14.22 -0.04 7.75
N CYS A 60 -13.28 0.38 6.91
CA CYS A 60 -12.58 1.65 7.07
C CYS A 60 -13.47 2.85 6.71
N ILE A 61 -13.51 3.84 7.60
CA ILE A 61 -14.24 5.11 7.38
C ILE A 61 -13.31 6.30 7.09
N ALA A 62 -12.03 6.05 6.87
CA ALA A 62 -11.02 7.09 6.61
C ALA A 62 -10.89 8.17 7.72
N CYS A 63 -11.06 7.79 8.97
CA CYS A 63 -10.99 8.74 10.09
C CYS A 63 -9.56 9.30 10.36
N GLY A 64 -8.53 8.72 9.77
CA GLY A 64 -7.14 9.18 9.84
C GLY A 64 -6.40 8.91 11.14
N LYS A 65 -6.98 8.21 12.12
CA LYS A 65 -6.30 7.92 13.39
C LYS A 65 -5.06 7.07 13.21
N CYS A 66 -5.17 5.99 12.44
CA CYS A 66 -4.05 5.10 12.11
C CYS A 66 -2.90 5.80 11.37
N VAL A 67 -3.24 6.80 10.54
CA VAL A 67 -2.24 7.62 9.82
C VAL A 67 -1.33 8.36 10.80
N ARG A 68 -1.92 8.94 11.85
CA ARG A 68 -1.18 9.70 12.88
C ARG A 68 -0.38 8.82 13.83
N GLU A 69 -0.86 7.61 14.09
CA GLU A 69 -0.23 6.68 15.02
C GLU A 69 0.91 5.86 14.40
N CYS A 70 1.02 5.82 13.08
CA CYS A 70 2.07 5.04 12.43
C CYS A 70 3.44 5.69 12.57
N PRO A 71 4.40 5.10 13.32
CA PRO A 71 5.73 5.68 13.52
C PRO A 71 6.59 5.69 12.26
N ARG A 72 6.20 4.91 11.25
CA ARG A 72 6.87 4.82 9.95
C ARG A 72 6.16 5.62 8.84
N GLU A 73 5.06 6.31 9.17
CA GLU A 73 4.27 7.11 8.22
C GLU A 73 3.85 6.34 6.95
N LEU A 74 3.51 5.05 7.13
CA LEU A 74 3.19 4.14 6.03
C LEU A 74 1.72 4.15 5.63
N ILE A 75 0.86 4.72 6.45
CA ILE A 75 -0.58 4.66 6.22
C ILE A 75 -1.04 5.93 5.53
N ARG A 76 -1.73 5.76 4.42
CA ARG A 76 -2.26 6.84 3.59
C ARG A 76 -3.75 6.65 3.35
N ILE A 77 -4.46 7.74 3.07
CA ILE A 77 -5.86 7.71 2.70
C ILE A 77 -5.97 7.90 1.19
N HIS A 78 -6.75 7.05 0.54
CA HIS A 78 -7.04 7.12 -0.88
C HIS A 78 -8.54 7.11 -1.14
N GLU A 79 -8.92 7.48 -2.34
CA GLU A 79 -10.30 7.36 -2.81
C GLU A 79 -10.55 5.93 -3.31
N CYS A 80 -11.59 5.28 -2.79
CA CYS A 80 -11.93 3.91 -3.16
C CYS A 80 -12.34 3.77 -4.65
N ALA A 81 -12.64 4.86 -5.33
CA ALA A 81 -12.86 4.88 -6.77
C ALA A 81 -11.58 4.54 -7.56
N ASN A 82 -10.41 4.82 -6.98
CA ASN A 82 -9.10 4.51 -7.54
C ASN A 82 -8.40 3.45 -6.67
N PRO A 83 -8.69 2.16 -6.88
CA PRO A 83 -8.22 1.09 -6.00
C PRO A 83 -6.73 0.78 -6.14
N VAL A 84 -6.07 1.33 -7.14
CA VAL A 84 -4.66 1.03 -7.42
C VAL A 84 -3.75 1.93 -6.60
N ALA A 85 -2.85 1.32 -5.85
CA ALA A 85 -1.88 2.01 -5.01
C ALA A 85 -0.51 1.34 -5.05
N VAL A 86 0.54 2.13 -4.86
CA VAL A 86 1.90 1.61 -4.67
C VAL A 86 2.08 1.23 -3.22
N LYS A 87 2.17 -0.07 -2.96
CA LYS A 87 2.39 -0.62 -1.61
C LYS A 87 3.90 -0.79 -1.33
N CYS A 88 4.64 0.27 -1.52
CA CYS A 88 6.06 0.32 -1.20
C CYS A 88 6.47 1.75 -0.87
N SER A 89 7.20 1.92 0.21
CA SER A 89 7.75 3.21 0.64
C SER A 89 9.28 3.24 0.62
N ASN A 90 9.92 2.22 0.06
CA ASN A 90 11.36 2.11 0.01
C ASN A 90 11.96 3.21 -0.90
N LYS A 91 12.95 3.93 -0.37
CA LYS A 91 13.67 5.02 -1.06
C LYS A 91 15.09 4.63 -1.44
N ASP A 92 15.51 3.40 -1.14
CA ASP A 92 16.84 2.91 -1.49
C ASP A 92 17.00 2.75 -3.01
N PRO A 93 18.23 2.84 -3.53
CA PRO A 93 18.52 2.51 -4.93
C PRO A 93 18.00 1.11 -5.29
N GLY A 94 17.54 0.94 -6.52
CA GLY A 94 16.88 -0.30 -6.96
C GLY A 94 17.69 -1.58 -6.73
N LYS A 95 19.02 -1.49 -6.75
CA LYS A 95 19.93 -2.60 -6.43
C LYS A 95 19.79 -3.05 -4.97
N ASP A 96 19.80 -2.11 -4.05
CA ASP A 96 19.72 -2.37 -2.61
C ASP A 96 18.29 -2.76 -2.20
N ALA A 97 17.29 -2.08 -2.75
CA ALA A 97 15.88 -2.41 -2.56
C ALA A 97 15.57 -3.85 -2.98
N ARG A 98 16.13 -4.32 -4.09
CA ARG A 98 15.98 -5.70 -4.58
C ARG A 98 16.57 -6.74 -3.62
N ARG A 99 17.68 -6.40 -2.96
CA ARG A 99 18.34 -7.31 -2.00
C ARG A 99 17.56 -7.43 -0.71
N MET A 100 16.98 -6.32 -0.23
CA MET A 100 16.29 -6.25 1.05
C MET A 100 14.85 -6.76 1.00
N CYS A 101 14.14 -6.58 -0.12
CA CYS A 101 12.74 -6.90 -0.22
C CYS A 101 12.40 -7.47 -1.60
N GLN A 102 11.75 -8.63 -1.63
CA GLN A 102 11.37 -9.30 -2.88
C GLN A 102 10.28 -8.56 -3.67
N VAL A 103 9.48 -7.76 -3.00
CA VAL A 103 8.34 -7.02 -3.59
C VAL A 103 8.50 -5.51 -3.53
N SER A 104 9.70 -5.02 -3.25
CA SER A 104 9.99 -3.59 -3.25
C SER A 104 9.95 -3.00 -4.66
N CYS A 105 9.55 -1.75 -4.74
CA CYS A 105 9.77 -0.95 -5.95
C CYS A 105 11.27 -0.74 -6.16
N ILE A 106 11.74 -0.96 -7.38
CA ILE A 106 13.15 -0.79 -7.78
C ILE A 106 13.36 0.43 -8.69
N GLY A 107 12.33 1.25 -8.88
CA GLY A 107 12.41 2.45 -9.72
C GLY A 107 12.63 2.16 -11.21
N CYS A 108 12.20 1.00 -11.72
CA CYS A 108 12.45 0.58 -13.11
C CYS A 108 11.73 1.42 -14.17
N GLY A 109 10.75 2.25 -13.79
CA GLY A 109 10.03 3.16 -14.69
C GLY A 109 9.04 2.49 -15.66
N ILE A 110 8.83 1.18 -15.59
CA ILE A 110 7.89 0.48 -16.48
C ILE A 110 6.46 1.02 -16.29
N CYS A 111 6.04 1.26 -15.04
CA CYS A 111 4.73 1.81 -14.73
C CYS A 111 4.51 3.18 -15.37
N GLN A 112 5.54 4.03 -15.40
CA GLN A 112 5.49 5.34 -16.05
C GLN A 112 5.33 5.21 -17.56
N LYS A 113 6.02 4.26 -18.18
CA LYS A 113 5.98 4.04 -19.64
C LYS A 113 4.63 3.49 -20.11
N VAL A 114 4.00 2.64 -19.31
CA VAL A 114 2.73 1.99 -19.70
C VAL A 114 1.49 2.79 -19.32
N CYS A 115 1.63 3.88 -18.60
CA CYS A 115 0.50 4.72 -18.20
C CYS A 115 0.06 5.62 -19.36
N PRO A 116 -1.13 5.38 -19.95
CA PRO A 116 -1.60 6.18 -21.09
C PRO A 116 -1.96 7.61 -20.69
N ALA A 117 -2.30 7.83 -19.41
CA ALA A 117 -2.64 9.15 -18.89
C ALA A 117 -1.43 9.98 -18.45
N GLY A 118 -0.21 9.41 -18.50
CA GLY A 118 0.99 10.07 -17.98
C GLY A 118 0.92 10.42 -16.48
N ALA A 119 0.05 9.72 -15.73
CA ALA A 119 -0.26 10.06 -14.33
C ALA A 119 0.75 9.51 -13.33
N ILE A 120 1.77 8.77 -13.79
CA ILE A 120 2.78 8.17 -12.93
C ILE A 120 4.13 8.74 -13.26
N THR A 121 4.76 9.35 -12.27
CA THR A 121 6.21 9.60 -12.26
C THR A 121 6.84 8.65 -11.24
N VAL A 122 8.12 8.31 -11.40
CA VAL A 122 8.82 7.41 -10.46
C VAL A 122 8.92 8.02 -9.04
N THR A 123 8.57 9.29 -8.92
CA THR A 123 8.57 10.04 -7.66
C THR A 123 7.18 10.21 -7.02
N ASP A 124 6.08 10.13 -7.81
CA ASP A 124 4.71 10.34 -7.33
C ASP A 124 3.73 9.36 -7.98
N ASN A 125 2.79 8.82 -7.20
CA ASN A 125 2.01 7.65 -7.59
C ASN A 125 0.52 7.94 -7.73
N LEU A 126 0.03 8.01 -8.97
CA LEU A 126 -1.39 7.88 -9.32
C LEU A 126 -1.51 6.93 -10.52
N SER A 127 -2.51 6.06 -10.56
CA SER A 127 -2.54 5.01 -11.57
C SER A 127 -3.94 4.59 -12.02
N CYS A 128 -4.07 4.27 -13.32
CA CYS A 128 -5.29 3.74 -13.94
C CYS A 128 -5.42 2.21 -13.88
N GLY A 129 -4.45 1.50 -13.29
CA GLY A 129 -4.44 0.04 -13.14
C GLY A 129 -3.53 -0.73 -14.09
N GLN A 130 -3.20 -0.22 -15.26
CA GLN A 130 -2.30 -0.93 -16.19
C GLN A 130 -0.90 -1.15 -15.62
N CYS A 131 -0.45 -0.23 -14.79
CA CYS A 131 0.82 -0.33 -14.07
C CYS A 131 0.87 -1.49 -13.08
N ALA A 132 -0.25 -1.83 -12.43
CA ALA A 132 -0.33 -2.96 -11.51
C ALA A 132 -0.08 -4.28 -12.23
N VAL A 133 -0.65 -4.45 -13.40
CA VAL A 133 -0.47 -5.65 -14.24
C VAL A 133 0.97 -5.78 -14.78
N LYS A 134 1.61 -4.66 -15.09
CA LYS A 134 2.93 -4.62 -15.73
C LYS A 134 4.10 -4.51 -14.75
N CYS A 135 3.85 -4.29 -13.47
CA CYS A 135 4.92 -4.16 -12.48
C CYS A 135 5.63 -5.52 -12.24
N PRO A 136 6.92 -5.66 -12.58
CA PRO A 136 7.63 -6.94 -12.44
C PRO A 136 7.88 -7.32 -10.97
N ARG A 137 7.72 -6.39 -10.06
CA ARG A 137 7.92 -6.60 -8.61
C ARG A 137 6.62 -6.66 -7.82
N HIS A 138 5.48 -6.50 -8.49
CA HIS A 138 4.17 -6.43 -7.85
C HIS A 138 4.09 -5.39 -6.71
N ALA A 139 4.90 -4.33 -6.80
CA ALA A 139 4.90 -3.24 -5.83
C ALA A 139 3.66 -2.34 -5.96
N ILE A 140 2.99 -2.40 -7.10
CA ILE A 140 1.74 -1.70 -7.36
C ILE A 140 0.61 -2.73 -7.27
N CYS A 141 -0.33 -2.47 -6.40
CA CYS A 141 -1.43 -3.38 -6.11
C CYS A 141 -2.78 -2.74 -6.42
N ASP A 142 -3.69 -3.55 -6.92
CA ASP A 142 -5.11 -3.26 -6.92
C ASP A 142 -5.69 -3.68 -5.58
N LEU A 143 -6.04 -2.71 -4.76
CA LEU A 143 -6.53 -2.93 -3.39
C LEU A 143 -7.85 -3.71 -3.33
N ARG A 144 -8.61 -3.72 -4.42
CA ARG A 144 -9.86 -4.47 -4.55
C ARG A 144 -9.71 -5.83 -5.22
N GLY A 145 -8.57 -6.10 -5.85
CA GLY A 145 -8.33 -7.34 -6.57
C GLY A 145 -9.17 -7.52 -7.83
N ILE A 146 -9.58 -6.42 -8.47
CA ILE A 146 -10.38 -6.46 -9.71
C ILE A 146 -9.50 -6.71 -10.94
N LEU A 147 -8.29 -6.15 -10.93
CA LEU A 147 -7.36 -6.18 -12.06
C LEU A 147 -6.21 -7.17 -11.87
N THR A 148 -5.88 -7.46 -10.63
CA THR A 148 -4.80 -8.38 -10.26
C THR A 148 -5.27 -9.28 -9.12
N GLU A 149 -4.83 -10.53 -9.11
CA GLU A 149 -5.06 -11.39 -7.96
C GLU A 149 -4.41 -10.79 -6.71
N LYS A 150 -5.14 -10.79 -5.60
CA LYS A 150 -4.56 -10.44 -4.30
C LYS A 150 -3.45 -11.44 -4.01
N ARG A 151 -2.31 -10.93 -3.69
CA ARG A 151 -1.17 -11.72 -3.26
C ARG A 151 -1.42 -12.31 -1.87
#